data_6c125a7c9861eb86277584db4574ab76
#
_entry.id   6c125a7c9861eb86277584db4574ab76
#
_cell.length_a   1.000
_cell.length_b   1.000
_cell.length_c   1.000
_cell.angle_alpha   90.00
_cell.angle_beta   90.00
_cell.angle_gamma   90.00
#
_symmetry.space_group_name_H-M   'P 1'
#
loop_
_entity.id
_entity.type
_entity.pdbx_description
1 polymer ?
#
loop_
_entity_poly.entity_id
_entity_poly.type
_entity_poly.pdbx_seq_one_letter_code
_entity_poly.pdbx_strand_id
1 'polypeptide(L)'
;LFRSKKLKSYLRQVEARNFQAIKAVAERKLTILNAAETIEFLRSPPGNRLESLCGNREGEWSIRINKQWRICFWFEEGNAAGVEIVGYH
;
A
#
# COMPACT_ATOMS: atom_id res chain seq x y z
N LEU A 1 2.24 -8.55 -11.09
CA LEU A 1 1.92 -8.10 -9.80
C LEU A 1 3.15 -7.60 -9.06
N PHE A 2 3.30 -7.92 -7.78
CA PHE A 2 4.38 -7.34 -7.01
C PHE A 2 5.67 -8.09 -7.16
N ARG A 3 6.75 -7.34 -7.14
CA ARG A 3 8.08 -7.91 -7.19
C ARG A 3 8.88 -7.36 -6.02
N SER A 4 9.69 -8.23 -5.42
CA SER A 4 10.49 -7.87 -4.26
C SER A 4 11.38 -6.66 -4.52
N LYS A 5 11.95 -6.56 -5.71
CA LYS A 5 12.81 -5.43 -6.02
C LYS A 5 12.07 -4.10 -6.07
N LYS A 6 10.77 -4.11 -6.43
CA LYS A 6 9.97 -2.89 -6.39
C LYS A 6 9.72 -2.46 -4.95
N LEU A 7 9.44 -3.42 -4.08
CA LEU A 7 9.26 -3.12 -2.67
C LEU A 7 10.52 -2.48 -2.10
N LYS A 8 11.68 -3.04 -2.42
CA LYS A 8 12.94 -2.47 -1.94
C LYS A 8 13.14 -1.04 -2.42
N SER A 9 12.77 -0.76 -3.66
CA SER A 9 12.88 0.58 -4.22
C SER A 9 12.01 1.58 -3.44
N TYR A 10 10.77 1.18 -3.14
CA TYR A 10 9.89 2.05 -2.37
C TYR A 10 10.44 2.30 -0.97
N LEU A 11 10.95 1.26 -0.33
CA LEU A 11 11.41 1.35 1.05
C LEU A 11 12.69 2.16 1.22
N ARG A 12 13.41 2.43 0.15
CA ARG A 12 14.62 3.27 0.22
C ARG A 12 14.32 4.67 0.74
N GLN A 13 13.08 5.11 0.61
CA GLN A 13 12.69 6.45 1.04
C GLN A 13 12.36 6.51 2.52
N VAL A 14 12.32 5.35 3.18
CA VAL A 14 11.98 5.24 4.58
C VAL A 14 13.25 5.39 5.42
N GLU A 15 13.15 6.11 6.53
CA GLU A 15 14.29 6.27 7.42
C GLU A 15 14.78 4.92 7.91
N ALA A 16 16.12 4.78 8.01
CA ALA A 16 16.73 3.52 8.38
C ALA A 16 16.19 2.96 9.69
N ARG A 17 15.94 3.83 10.67
CA ARG A 17 15.45 3.39 11.99
C ARG A 17 14.08 2.75 11.94
N ASN A 18 13.29 3.05 10.89
CA ASN A 18 11.94 2.51 10.75
C ASN A 18 11.88 1.38 9.74
N PHE A 19 12.98 1.11 9.08
CA PHE A 19 13.01 0.20 7.93
C PHE A 19 12.47 -1.18 8.26
N GLN A 20 12.95 -1.80 9.33
CA GLN A 20 12.54 -3.16 9.66
C GLN A 20 11.07 -3.25 10.03
N ALA A 21 10.60 -2.31 10.83
CA ALA A 21 9.21 -2.31 11.26
C ALA A 21 8.25 -2.14 10.09
N ILE A 22 8.55 -1.14 9.25
CA ILE A 22 7.66 -0.85 8.13
C ILE A 22 7.76 -1.92 7.05
N LYS A 23 8.93 -2.52 6.87
CA LYS A 23 9.13 -3.53 5.84
C LYS A 23 8.24 -4.74 6.07
N ALA A 24 8.23 -5.26 7.30
CA ALA A 24 7.43 -6.44 7.61
C ALA A 24 5.94 -6.20 7.37
N VAL A 25 5.44 -5.05 7.84
CA VAL A 25 4.03 -4.72 7.66
C VAL A 25 3.72 -4.46 6.20
N ALA A 26 4.60 -3.75 5.50
CA ALA A 26 4.39 -3.44 4.10
C ALA A 26 4.34 -4.70 3.25
N GLU A 27 5.24 -5.65 3.50
CA GLU A 27 5.25 -6.91 2.75
C GLU A 27 3.96 -7.69 2.96
N ARG A 28 3.47 -7.71 4.21
CA ARG A 28 2.23 -8.40 4.51
C ARG A 28 1.05 -7.73 3.80
N LYS A 29 1.00 -6.39 3.83
CA LYS A 29 -0.07 -5.65 3.17
C LYS A 29 -0.02 -5.80 1.66
N LEU A 30 1.18 -5.81 1.08
CA LEU A 30 1.35 -6.00 -0.35
C LEU A 30 0.89 -7.39 -0.78
N THR A 31 1.13 -8.40 0.06
CA THR A 31 0.65 -9.75 -0.21
C THR A 31 -0.87 -9.78 -0.25
N ILE A 32 -1.51 -9.11 0.72
CA ILE A 32 -2.96 -9.01 0.76
C ILE A 32 -3.49 -8.29 -0.48
N LEU A 33 -2.84 -7.19 -0.83
CA LEU A 33 -3.22 -6.41 -2.00
C LEU A 33 -3.12 -7.22 -3.28
N ASN A 34 -2.06 -8.01 -3.39
CA ASN A 34 -1.85 -8.87 -4.55
C ASN A 34 -2.90 -9.96 -4.68
N ALA A 35 -3.43 -10.42 -3.55
CA ALA A 35 -4.44 -11.47 -3.52
C ALA A 35 -5.86 -10.94 -3.74
N ALA A 36 -6.07 -9.64 -3.58
CA ALA A 36 -7.39 -9.05 -3.67
C ALA A 36 -7.93 -9.09 -5.09
N GLU A 37 -9.12 -9.64 -5.26
CA GLU A 37 -9.80 -9.65 -6.55
C GLU A 37 -10.83 -8.53 -6.65
N THR A 38 -11.20 -7.94 -5.51
CA THR A 38 -12.12 -6.82 -5.46
C THR A 38 -11.62 -5.81 -4.45
N ILE A 39 -12.05 -4.56 -4.62
CA ILE A 39 -11.68 -3.53 -3.67
C ILE A 39 -12.30 -3.81 -2.30
N GLU A 40 -13.47 -4.47 -2.27
CA GLU A 40 -14.15 -4.79 -1.03
C GLU A 40 -13.32 -5.72 -0.14
N PHE A 41 -12.54 -6.60 -0.75
CA PHE A 41 -11.68 -7.51 -0.01
C PHE A 41 -10.74 -6.73 0.91
N LEU A 42 -10.32 -5.55 0.48
CA LEU A 42 -9.35 -4.73 1.21
C LEU A 42 -9.96 -3.94 2.37
N ARG A 43 -11.28 -4.00 2.54
CA ARG A 43 -11.91 -3.34 3.67
C ARG A 43 -11.68 -4.11 4.98
N SER A 44 -11.22 -5.34 4.88
CA SER A 44 -10.94 -6.17 6.05
C SER A 44 -9.47 -6.59 6.03
N PRO A 45 -8.77 -6.53 7.15
CA PRO A 45 -9.24 -6.10 8.46
C PRO A 45 -9.43 -4.58 8.53
N PRO A 46 -10.21 -4.08 9.49
CA PRO A 46 -10.44 -2.63 9.60
C PRO A 46 -9.18 -1.80 9.71
N GLY A 47 -8.10 -2.40 10.23
CA GLY A 47 -6.83 -1.72 10.34
C GLY A 47 -6.22 -1.30 9.01
N ASN A 48 -6.69 -1.86 7.89
CA ASN A 48 -6.24 -1.44 6.56
C ASN A 48 -6.65 0.01 6.26
N ARG A 49 -7.75 0.47 6.85
CA ARG A 49 -8.29 1.80 6.62
C ARG A 49 -8.30 2.14 5.13
N LEU A 50 -8.98 1.31 4.36
CA LEU A 50 -9.11 1.52 2.93
C LEU A 50 -9.79 2.87 2.67
N GLU A 51 -9.18 3.69 1.84
CA GLU A 51 -9.72 5.01 1.49
C GLU A 51 -9.55 5.26 0.00
N SER A 52 -10.54 5.92 -0.58
CA SER A 52 -10.37 6.46 -1.93
C SER A 52 -9.70 7.81 -1.81
N LEU A 53 -8.82 8.13 -2.73
CA LEU A 53 -8.05 9.36 -2.68
C LEU A 53 -8.66 10.41 -3.61
N CYS A 54 -8.32 11.67 -3.35
CA CYS A 54 -8.84 12.78 -4.14
C CYS A 54 -7.71 13.74 -4.49
N GLY A 55 -8.05 14.85 -5.15
CA GLY A 55 -7.05 15.81 -5.57
C GLY A 55 -6.14 15.22 -6.64
N ASN A 56 -4.85 15.37 -6.46
CA ASN A 56 -3.87 14.89 -7.43
C ASN A 56 -3.86 13.38 -7.59
N ARG A 57 -4.44 12.66 -6.63
CA ARG A 57 -4.48 11.20 -6.66
C ARG A 57 -5.88 10.66 -6.84
N GLU A 58 -6.76 11.46 -7.40
CA GLU A 58 -8.14 11.04 -7.63
C GLU A 58 -8.13 9.77 -8.51
N GLY A 59 -8.92 8.77 -8.08
CA GLY A 59 -8.96 7.48 -8.77
C GLY A 59 -8.10 6.43 -8.13
N GLU A 60 -7.20 6.82 -7.24
CA GLU A 60 -6.38 5.86 -6.49
C GLU A 60 -7.03 5.52 -5.16
N TRP A 61 -6.56 4.43 -4.58
CA TRP A 61 -6.97 3.96 -3.26
C TRP A 61 -5.75 3.87 -2.38
N SER A 62 -5.96 3.81 -1.08
CA SER A 62 -4.84 3.56 -0.18
C SER A 62 -5.24 2.63 0.95
N ILE A 63 -4.25 1.86 1.43
CA ILE A 63 -4.39 1.09 2.66
C ILE A 63 -3.25 1.48 3.58
N ARG A 64 -3.50 1.38 4.88
CA ARG A 64 -2.58 1.88 5.89
C ARG A 64 -1.50 0.87 6.24
N ILE A 65 -0.26 1.35 6.34
CA ILE A 65 0.84 0.56 6.91
C ILE A 65 0.93 0.88 8.40
N ASN A 66 1.05 2.16 8.73
CA ASN A 66 1.06 2.65 10.11
C ASN A 66 0.59 4.10 10.12
N LYS A 67 0.81 4.81 11.22
CA LYS A 67 0.34 6.19 11.34
C LYS A 67 0.91 7.13 10.29
N GLN A 68 2.08 6.81 9.75
CA GLN A 68 2.84 7.69 8.90
C GLN A 68 2.87 7.24 7.44
N TRP A 69 2.70 5.96 7.18
CA TRP A 69 2.90 5.39 5.85
C TRP A 69 1.67 4.67 5.35
N ARG A 70 1.39 4.82 4.05
CA ARG A 70 0.28 4.16 3.39
C ARG A 70 0.75 3.60 2.06
N ILE A 71 0.03 2.60 1.56
CA ILE A 71 0.25 2.06 0.22
C ILE A 71 -0.84 2.64 -0.66
N CYS A 72 -0.45 3.37 -1.70
CA CYS A 72 -1.39 3.95 -2.67
C CYS A 72 -1.34 3.15 -3.95
N PHE A 73 -2.49 2.98 -4.60
CA PHE A 73 -2.55 2.13 -5.78
C PHE A 73 -3.81 2.42 -6.58
N TRP A 74 -3.77 2.06 -7.86
CA TRP A 74 -4.95 1.98 -8.70
C TRP A 74 -5.50 0.56 -8.59
N PHE A 75 -6.79 0.40 -8.76
CA PHE A 75 -7.37 -0.95 -8.75
C PHE A 75 -8.28 -1.08 -9.96
N GLU A 76 -7.90 -1.94 -10.90
CA GLU A 76 -8.60 -2.11 -12.16
C GLU A 76 -8.72 -3.59 -12.49
N GLU A 77 -9.94 -4.02 -12.82
CA GLU A 77 -10.19 -5.39 -13.29
C GLU A 77 -9.60 -6.45 -12.36
N GLY A 78 -9.75 -6.23 -11.06
CA GLY A 78 -9.29 -7.19 -10.08
C GLY A 78 -7.80 -7.16 -9.82
N ASN A 79 -7.11 -6.11 -10.26
CA ASN A 79 -5.66 -6.01 -10.09
C ASN A 79 -5.25 -4.66 -9.56
N ALA A 80 -4.29 -4.68 -8.65
CA ALA A 80 -3.67 -3.46 -8.16
C ALA A 80 -2.55 -3.05 -9.12
N ALA A 81 -2.43 -1.78 -9.40
CA ALA A 81 -1.42 -1.24 -10.29
C ALA A 81 -0.91 0.09 -9.76
N GLY A 82 0.26 0.52 -10.24
CA GLY A 82 0.84 1.79 -9.84
C GLY A 82 1.05 1.88 -8.34
N VAL A 83 1.51 0.79 -7.73
CA VAL A 83 1.65 0.68 -6.29
C VAL A 83 2.81 1.52 -5.79
N GLU A 84 2.56 2.31 -4.73
CA GLU A 84 3.55 3.22 -4.21
C GLU A 84 3.38 3.34 -2.70
N ILE A 85 4.49 3.38 -1.97
CA ILE A 85 4.46 3.63 -0.53
C ILE A 85 4.69 5.12 -0.31
N VAL A 86 3.74 5.76 0.36
CA VAL A 86 3.73 7.21 0.53
C VAL A 86 3.70 7.56 2.00
N GLY A 87 4.54 8.54 2.39
CA GLY A 87 4.56 9.02 3.75
C GLY A 87 3.59 10.17 3.94
N TYR A 88 2.88 10.14 5.06
CA TYR A 88 1.97 11.20 5.48
C TYR A 88 2.56 11.85 6.72
N HIS A 89 2.94 13.08 6.59
CA HIS A 89 3.58 13.80 7.69
C HIS A 89 2.72 14.94 8.20
#